data_00a7f0e3be064c620fbd5b95273a1c49
#
_entry.id   00a7f0e3be064c620fbd5b95273a1c49
#
_cell.length_a   1.000
_cell.length_b   1.000
_cell.length_c   1.000
_cell.angle_alpha   90.00
_cell.angle_beta   90.00
_cell.angle_gamma   90.00
#
_symmetry.space_group_name_H-M   'P 1'
#
loop_
_entity.id
_entity.type
_entity.pdbx_description
1 polymer ?
#
loop_
_entity_poly.entity_id
_entity_poly.type
_entity_poly.pdbx_seq_one_letter_code
_entity_poly.pdbx_strand_id
1 'polypeptide(L)'
;MVWKLFILKVNIVIQVTLTLNIPTTSIIKVPTEYLQDYKDAIGYSYKYIYAWNPDGSGDDTKPVTQCATPSISYASGELKFASETAGAEYHYTITDADMASDAYSKDGKVTLSAAYHISVYATADGYSASDKAEATLYWINANLDNGTNINQVRTRGVVASAHDGIISLSGLDDGEVVKFFAADGKYLGSTVAANGAASYTVSESLVIAKVGKDSIKIAMK
;
A
#
# COMPACT_ATOMS: atom_id res chain seq x y z
N MET A 1 19.76 -23.14 3.17
CA MET A 1 18.90 -22.23 3.96
C MET A 1 18.39 -23.01 5.17
N VAL A 2 18.83 -22.69 6.39
CA VAL A 2 18.44 -23.45 7.59
C VAL A 2 17.20 -22.83 8.17
N TRP A 3 16.06 -23.54 8.06
CA TRP A 3 14.82 -23.15 8.71
C TRP A 3 14.94 -23.39 10.21
N LYS A 4 14.81 -22.32 11.00
CA LYS A 4 14.72 -22.47 12.46
C LYS A 4 13.24 -22.58 12.84
N LEU A 5 12.88 -23.74 13.37
CA LEU A 5 11.55 -24.00 13.95
C LEU A 5 11.56 -23.55 15.42
N PHE A 6 10.67 -22.66 15.80
CA PHE A 6 10.45 -22.25 17.18
C PHE A 6 9.10 -22.80 17.66
N ILE A 7 9.13 -23.58 18.74
CA ILE A 7 7.93 -24.06 19.40
C ILE A 7 7.78 -23.29 20.71
N LEU A 8 6.77 -22.44 20.78
CA LEU A 8 6.43 -21.72 22.00
C LEU A 8 5.48 -22.58 22.85
N LYS A 9 6.01 -23.21 23.91
CA LYS A 9 5.24 -23.95 24.92
C LYS A 9 4.95 -23.02 26.09
N VAL A 10 4.13 -22.01 25.95
CA VAL A 10 3.82 -21.12 27.08
C VAL A 10 2.33 -20.90 27.20
N ASN A 11 1.79 -21.32 28.33
CA ASN A 11 0.39 -21.21 28.74
C ASN A 11 0.15 -19.88 29.47
N ILE A 12 0.69 -18.76 28.94
CA ILE A 12 0.59 -17.48 29.64
C ILE A 12 0.22 -16.40 28.61
N VAL A 13 -1.03 -15.94 28.67
CA VAL A 13 -1.43 -14.64 28.16
C VAL A 13 -0.82 -13.60 29.08
N ILE A 14 0.47 -13.38 28.93
CA ILE A 14 1.11 -12.20 29.50
C ILE A 14 1.21 -11.19 28.36
N GLN A 15 0.74 -9.97 28.59
CA GLN A 15 1.20 -8.80 27.83
C GLN A 15 2.72 -8.67 28.05
N VAL A 16 3.47 -9.51 27.39
CA VAL A 16 4.91 -9.35 27.26
C VAL A 16 5.12 -8.61 25.97
N THR A 17 5.68 -7.42 26.07
CA THR A 17 6.37 -6.79 24.94
C THR A 17 7.57 -7.69 24.63
N LEU A 18 7.32 -8.77 23.91
CA LEU A 18 8.34 -9.69 23.45
C LEU A 18 9.07 -9.01 22.30
N THR A 19 10.20 -8.40 22.60
CA THR A 19 11.19 -8.06 21.58
C THR A 19 11.82 -9.38 21.11
N LEU A 20 11.07 -10.13 20.31
CA LEU A 20 11.54 -11.38 19.71
C LEU A 20 12.48 -11.01 18.57
N ASN A 21 13.77 -11.19 18.79
CA ASN A 21 14.79 -11.04 17.74
C ASN A 21 14.77 -12.28 16.81
N ILE A 22 13.59 -12.66 16.33
CA ILE A 22 13.33 -13.79 15.45
C ILE A 22 13.25 -13.24 14.02
N PRO A 23 13.96 -13.82 13.05
CA PRO A 23 13.80 -13.43 11.64
C PRO A 23 12.33 -13.54 11.20
N THR A 24 11.82 -12.56 10.48
CA THR A 24 10.44 -12.51 9.99
C THR A 24 10.06 -13.65 9.05
N THR A 25 11.07 -14.37 8.53
CA THR A 25 10.92 -15.59 7.71
C THR A 25 10.83 -16.88 8.53
N SER A 26 10.86 -16.80 9.87
CA SER A 26 10.81 -17.98 10.74
C SER A 26 9.39 -18.54 10.84
N ILE A 27 9.27 -19.84 10.87
CA ILE A 27 8.01 -20.53 11.19
C ILE A 27 7.83 -20.52 12.70
N ILE A 28 6.70 -20.00 13.16
CA ILE A 28 6.31 -19.97 14.56
C ILE A 28 5.14 -20.94 14.73
N LYS A 29 5.30 -21.95 15.59
CA LYS A 29 4.23 -22.88 15.94
C LYS A 29 3.71 -22.54 17.32
N VAL A 30 2.40 -22.36 17.44
CA VAL A 30 1.70 -22.02 18.69
C VAL A 30 0.56 -22.99 18.93
N PRO A 31 0.17 -23.25 20.21
CA PRO A 31 -0.99 -24.07 20.47
C PRO A 31 -2.23 -23.56 19.77
N THR A 32 -3.02 -24.47 19.19
CA THR A 32 -4.20 -24.12 18.36
C THR A 32 -5.18 -23.22 19.09
N GLU A 33 -5.39 -23.45 20.39
CA GLU A 33 -6.28 -22.67 21.25
C GLU A 33 -5.86 -21.21 21.43
N TYR A 34 -4.58 -20.86 21.21
CA TYR A 34 -4.03 -19.50 21.34
C TYR A 34 -3.59 -18.91 20.01
N LEU A 35 -3.87 -19.55 18.88
CA LEU A 35 -3.38 -19.12 17.57
C LEU A 35 -3.79 -17.67 17.26
N GLN A 36 -5.03 -17.31 17.55
CA GLN A 36 -5.52 -15.96 17.28
C GLN A 36 -4.88 -14.93 18.21
N ASP A 37 -4.76 -15.24 19.50
CA ASP A 37 -4.13 -14.34 20.49
C ASP A 37 -2.67 -14.04 20.12
N TYR A 38 -1.94 -15.04 19.62
CA TYR A 38 -0.56 -14.85 19.15
C TYR A 38 -0.49 -14.03 17.86
N LYS A 39 -1.41 -14.23 16.93
CA LYS A 39 -1.49 -13.40 15.71
C LYS A 39 -1.75 -11.94 16.07
N ASP A 40 -2.65 -11.69 17.00
CA ASP A 40 -3.00 -10.33 17.44
C ASP A 40 -1.85 -9.67 18.22
N ALA A 41 -1.15 -10.43 19.07
CA ALA A 41 -0.06 -9.92 19.90
C ALA A 41 1.25 -9.65 19.11
N ILE A 42 1.62 -10.55 18.20
CA ILE A 42 2.87 -10.47 17.43
C ILE A 42 2.68 -9.58 16.20
N GLY A 43 1.43 -9.36 15.79
CA GLY A 43 1.05 -8.63 14.60
C GLY A 43 1.43 -9.38 13.32
N TYR A 44 1.00 -8.85 12.22
CA TYR A 44 1.22 -9.45 10.88
C TYR A 44 2.66 -9.35 10.35
N SER A 45 3.61 -8.99 11.20
CA SER A 45 5.04 -8.99 10.85
C SER A 45 5.59 -10.40 10.59
N TYR A 46 4.93 -11.43 11.12
CA TYR A 46 5.33 -12.83 10.92
C TYR A 46 4.35 -13.55 10.00
N LYS A 47 4.77 -13.83 8.79
CA LYS A 47 3.97 -14.52 7.75
C LYS A 47 3.62 -15.98 8.09
N TYR A 48 4.34 -16.60 9.04
CA TYR A 48 4.32 -18.04 9.23
C TYR A 48 4.03 -18.42 10.69
N ILE A 49 2.84 -18.06 11.20
CA ILE A 49 2.34 -18.50 12.50
C ILE A 49 1.32 -19.61 12.27
N TYR A 50 1.62 -20.82 12.74
CA TYR A 50 0.79 -22.02 12.54
C TYR A 50 0.29 -22.58 13.85
N ALA A 51 -0.88 -23.23 13.81
CA ALA A 51 -1.38 -24.04 14.89
C ALA A 51 -0.48 -25.28 15.12
N TRP A 52 -0.32 -25.67 16.36
CA TRP A 52 0.37 -26.88 16.74
C TRP A 52 -0.31 -27.53 17.93
N ASN A 53 -0.56 -28.83 17.87
CA ASN A 53 -1.04 -29.62 19.00
C ASN A 53 0.02 -30.64 19.39
N PRO A 54 0.19 -30.94 20.73
CA PRO A 54 1.18 -31.90 21.22
C PRO A 54 0.98 -33.33 20.72
N ASP A 55 -0.24 -33.68 20.30
CA ASP A 55 -0.62 -34.97 19.74
C ASP A 55 -0.36 -35.09 18.22
N GLY A 56 0.19 -34.02 17.60
CA GLY A 56 0.43 -33.96 16.16
C GLY A 56 -0.81 -33.74 15.33
N SER A 57 -2.00 -33.61 15.94
CA SER A 57 -3.21 -33.19 15.25
C SER A 57 -3.14 -31.67 14.99
N GLY A 58 -3.52 -31.23 13.79
CA GLY A 58 -3.49 -29.80 13.43
C GLY A 58 -2.11 -29.28 13.03
N ASP A 59 -1.14 -30.15 12.74
CA ASP A 59 0.12 -29.75 12.11
C ASP A 59 -0.15 -29.44 10.62
N ASP A 60 -0.83 -28.32 10.37
CA ASP A 60 -0.99 -27.78 9.03
C ASP A 60 0.36 -27.23 8.56
N THR A 61 1.25 -28.13 8.20
CA THR A 61 2.48 -27.80 7.44
C THR A 61 2.19 -27.47 5.99
N LYS A 62 0.92 -27.49 5.59
CA LYS A 62 0.52 -26.93 4.30
C LYS A 62 0.82 -25.44 4.29
N PRO A 63 1.60 -24.96 3.32
CA PRO A 63 1.72 -23.52 3.14
C PRO A 63 0.31 -22.96 2.91
N VAL A 64 -0.18 -22.19 3.88
CA VAL A 64 -1.45 -21.47 3.72
C VAL A 64 -1.26 -20.55 2.53
N THR A 65 -2.13 -20.65 1.54
CA THR A 65 -2.10 -19.75 0.38
C THR A 65 -2.16 -18.31 0.91
N GLN A 66 -1.26 -17.47 0.44
CA GLN A 66 -1.23 -16.07 0.84
C GLN A 66 -2.40 -15.33 0.18
N CYS A 67 -3.02 -14.39 0.89
CA CYS A 67 -3.96 -13.45 0.30
C CYS A 67 -3.30 -12.69 -0.85
N ALA A 68 -4.04 -12.46 -1.90
CA ALA A 68 -3.58 -11.58 -2.97
C ALA A 68 -3.40 -10.15 -2.44
N THR A 69 -2.30 -9.52 -2.82
CA THR A 69 -2.00 -8.13 -2.45
C THR A 69 -3.12 -7.21 -2.93
N PRO A 70 -3.68 -6.35 -2.07
CA PRO A 70 -4.77 -5.48 -2.46
C PRO A 70 -4.34 -4.43 -3.49
N SER A 71 -5.26 -4.06 -4.35
CA SER A 71 -5.17 -2.85 -5.17
C SER A 71 -5.73 -1.65 -4.42
N ILE A 72 -5.19 -0.47 -4.71
CA ILE A 72 -5.63 0.81 -4.15
C ILE A 72 -6.10 1.67 -5.31
N SER A 73 -7.32 2.19 -5.23
CA SER A 73 -7.89 3.06 -6.25
C SER A 73 -8.71 4.19 -5.63
N TYR A 74 -8.87 5.26 -6.39
CA TYR A 74 -9.71 6.38 -6.00
C TYR A 74 -10.63 6.75 -7.17
N ALA A 75 -11.94 6.76 -6.91
CA ALA A 75 -12.92 7.15 -7.89
C ALA A 75 -14.16 7.76 -7.20
N SER A 76 -14.74 8.77 -7.83
CA SER A 76 -16.00 9.39 -7.36
C SER A 76 -15.99 9.84 -5.89
N GLY A 77 -14.83 10.29 -5.39
CA GLY A 77 -14.71 10.75 -4.00
C GLY A 77 -14.43 9.63 -2.99
N GLU A 78 -14.28 8.38 -3.42
CA GLU A 78 -14.06 7.22 -2.55
C GLU A 78 -12.71 6.57 -2.80
N LEU A 79 -11.95 6.33 -1.71
CA LEU A 79 -10.78 5.46 -1.70
C LEU A 79 -11.27 4.01 -1.59
N LYS A 80 -10.83 3.13 -2.50
CA LYS A 80 -11.25 1.73 -2.55
C LYS A 80 -10.05 0.80 -2.53
N PHE A 81 -10.21 -0.29 -1.77
CA PHE A 81 -9.29 -1.42 -1.76
C PHE A 81 -10.01 -2.62 -2.37
N ALA A 82 -9.30 -3.42 -3.16
CA ALA A 82 -9.82 -4.65 -3.73
C ALA A 82 -8.73 -5.73 -3.78
N SER A 83 -9.09 -6.96 -3.48
CA SER A 83 -8.23 -8.15 -3.57
C SER A 83 -8.93 -9.24 -4.35
N GLU A 84 -8.17 -10.07 -5.05
CA GLU A 84 -8.69 -11.28 -5.72
C GLU A 84 -9.06 -12.38 -4.73
N THR A 85 -8.60 -12.28 -3.47
CA THR A 85 -8.96 -13.23 -2.41
C THR A 85 -10.40 -13.00 -1.96
N ALA A 86 -11.25 -14.02 -2.11
CA ALA A 86 -12.64 -13.96 -1.68
C ALA A 86 -12.72 -13.79 -0.14
N GLY A 87 -13.62 -12.91 0.33
CA GLY A 87 -13.80 -12.65 1.76
C GLY A 87 -12.65 -11.87 2.40
N ALA A 88 -11.82 -11.18 1.60
CA ALA A 88 -10.72 -10.39 2.13
C ALA A 88 -11.20 -9.21 2.98
N GLU A 89 -10.58 -9.04 4.14
CA GLU A 89 -10.67 -7.87 5.00
C GLU A 89 -9.43 -7.01 4.83
N TYR A 90 -9.58 -5.68 4.90
CA TYR A 90 -8.49 -4.74 4.60
C TYR A 90 -8.04 -4.01 5.85
N HIS A 91 -6.76 -4.11 6.15
CA HIS A 91 -6.08 -3.39 7.22
C HIS A 91 -5.24 -2.28 6.60
N TYR A 92 -5.54 -1.03 6.92
CA TYR A 92 -4.88 0.10 6.27
C TYR A 92 -4.38 1.15 7.25
N THR A 93 -3.39 1.89 6.81
CA THR A 93 -2.87 3.08 7.47
C THR A 93 -2.82 4.22 6.45
N ILE A 94 -3.32 5.39 6.83
CA ILE A 94 -3.25 6.60 6.03
C ILE A 94 -2.49 7.64 6.85
N THR A 95 -1.40 8.16 6.28
CA THR A 95 -0.57 9.19 6.92
C THR A 95 -0.41 10.37 5.97
N ASP A 96 -0.29 11.58 6.54
CA ASP A 96 0.04 12.77 5.77
C ASP A 96 1.46 12.63 5.20
N ALA A 97 1.62 12.85 3.90
CA ALA A 97 2.91 12.74 3.22
C ALA A 97 3.87 13.88 3.58
N ASP A 98 3.34 15.01 4.05
CA ASP A 98 4.11 16.20 4.40
C ASP A 98 4.48 16.30 5.90
N MET A 99 4.05 15.35 6.73
CA MET A 99 4.44 15.30 8.14
C MET A 99 5.90 14.89 8.28
N ALA A 100 6.80 15.89 8.17
CA ALA A 100 8.17 15.74 8.62
C ALA A 100 8.24 16.03 10.14
N SER A 101 8.94 15.20 10.90
CA SER A 101 9.14 15.37 12.35
C SER A 101 9.94 16.64 12.68
N ASP A 102 10.52 17.30 11.68
CA ASP A 102 11.42 18.45 11.85
C ASP A 102 11.31 19.37 10.62
N ALA A 103 10.20 20.14 10.57
CA ALA A 103 9.97 21.07 9.47
C ALA A 103 10.53 22.47 9.83
N TYR A 104 11.23 23.07 8.86
CA TYR A 104 11.85 24.37 9.01
C TYR A 104 11.53 25.27 7.81
N SER A 105 11.07 26.50 8.08
CA SER A 105 10.80 27.51 7.07
C SER A 105 11.60 28.80 7.35
N LYS A 106 12.34 29.30 6.36
CA LYS A 106 13.14 30.53 6.46
C LYS A 106 12.29 31.81 6.42
N ASP A 107 11.16 31.78 5.75
CA ASP A 107 10.29 32.92 5.50
C ASP A 107 8.95 32.82 6.24
N GLY A 108 8.79 31.82 7.09
CA GLY A 108 7.55 31.57 7.83
C GLY A 108 6.40 31.06 6.96
N LYS A 109 6.64 30.73 5.68
CA LYS A 109 5.65 30.18 4.76
C LYS A 109 5.84 28.67 4.64
N VAL A 110 4.75 27.94 4.76
CA VAL A 110 4.72 26.49 4.56
C VAL A 110 3.72 26.21 3.45
N THR A 111 4.19 25.57 2.37
CA THR A 111 3.29 25.04 1.35
C THR A 111 2.94 23.63 1.74
N LEU A 112 1.68 23.39 2.07
CA LEU A 112 1.18 22.04 2.32
C LEU A 112 0.84 21.41 0.98
N SER A 113 1.48 20.30 0.64
CA SER A 113 1.01 19.44 -0.43
C SER A 113 -0.07 18.54 0.15
N ALA A 114 -1.25 18.55 -0.45
CA ALA A 114 -2.32 17.65 -0.03
C ALA A 114 -2.04 16.25 -0.57
N ALA A 115 -1.15 15.53 0.09
CA ALA A 115 -0.79 14.15 -0.28
C ALA A 115 -0.85 13.25 0.95
N TYR A 116 -1.38 12.03 0.76
CA TYR A 116 -1.49 11.02 1.80
C TYR A 116 -0.82 9.74 1.36
N HIS A 117 0.06 9.20 2.19
CA HIS A 117 0.57 7.84 2.01
C HIS A 117 -0.43 6.83 2.54
N ILE A 118 -0.73 5.84 1.71
CA ILE A 118 -1.66 4.76 1.99
C ILE A 118 -0.87 3.46 1.97
N SER A 119 -0.99 2.66 3.03
CA SER A 119 -0.48 1.30 3.10
C SER A 119 -1.62 0.38 3.49
N VAL A 120 -1.84 -0.70 2.74
CA VAL A 120 -2.93 -1.65 2.98
C VAL A 120 -2.45 -3.09 2.75
N TYR A 121 -2.90 -4.01 3.57
CA TYR A 121 -2.78 -5.45 3.35
C TYR A 121 -4.13 -6.13 3.59
N ALA A 122 -4.29 -7.33 3.06
CA ALA A 122 -5.50 -8.12 3.16
C ALA A 122 -5.32 -9.35 4.05
N THR A 123 -6.37 -9.71 4.76
CA THR A 123 -6.50 -10.99 5.50
C THR A 123 -7.79 -11.68 5.08
N ALA A 124 -7.81 -13.00 5.11
CA ALA A 124 -9.02 -13.80 4.89
C ALA A 124 -8.91 -15.13 5.65
N ASP A 125 -10.03 -15.73 5.99
CA ASP A 125 -10.08 -17.02 6.66
C ASP A 125 -9.41 -18.11 5.82
N GLY A 126 -8.50 -18.87 6.42
CA GLY A 126 -7.75 -19.92 5.76
C GLY A 126 -6.59 -19.46 4.88
N TYR A 127 -6.28 -18.16 4.88
CA TYR A 127 -5.15 -17.57 4.17
C TYR A 127 -4.15 -16.91 5.13
N SER A 128 -2.89 -16.82 4.74
CA SER A 128 -1.95 -15.92 5.39
C SER A 128 -2.16 -14.49 4.89
N ALA A 129 -1.79 -13.49 5.69
CA ALA A 129 -1.88 -12.09 5.29
C ALA A 129 -1.14 -11.82 3.98
N SER A 130 -1.66 -10.90 3.17
CA SER A 130 -1.02 -10.47 1.93
C SER A 130 0.26 -9.67 2.19
N ASP A 131 1.03 -9.43 1.15
CA ASP A 131 1.99 -8.34 1.14
C ASP A 131 1.26 -7.00 1.21
N LYS A 132 1.98 -5.95 1.65
CA LYS A 132 1.44 -4.60 1.70
C LYS A 132 1.43 -3.98 0.32
N ALA A 133 0.30 -3.41 -0.06
CA ALA A 133 0.22 -2.46 -1.17
C ALA A 133 0.44 -1.04 -0.62
N GLU A 134 1.16 -0.22 -1.35
CA GLU A 134 1.42 1.15 -0.99
C GLU A 134 1.11 2.08 -2.16
N ALA A 135 0.51 3.21 -1.85
CA ALA A 135 0.18 4.25 -2.82
C ALA A 135 0.21 5.63 -2.16
N THR A 136 0.25 6.67 -2.99
CA THR A 136 0.07 8.04 -2.52
C THR A 136 -1.14 8.65 -3.22
N LEU A 137 -2.07 9.17 -2.41
CA LEU A 137 -3.22 9.96 -2.89
C LEU A 137 -2.80 11.42 -2.95
N TYR A 138 -2.89 12.03 -4.13
CA TYR A 138 -2.64 13.45 -4.37
C TYR A 138 -3.95 14.16 -4.68
N TRP A 139 -4.13 15.35 -4.10
CA TRP A 139 -5.19 16.27 -4.48
C TRP A 139 -4.66 17.22 -5.55
N ILE A 140 -5.20 17.13 -6.75
CA ILE A 140 -4.81 17.97 -7.88
C ILE A 140 -5.95 18.89 -8.32
N ASN A 141 -5.61 19.98 -8.96
CA ASN A 141 -6.58 20.90 -9.54
C ASN A 141 -6.91 20.46 -10.97
N ALA A 142 -8.13 20.00 -11.19
CA ALA A 142 -8.64 19.73 -12.53
C ALA A 142 -9.29 21.00 -13.10
N ASN A 143 -8.78 21.48 -14.22
CA ASN A 143 -9.46 22.55 -14.98
C ASN A 143 -10.56 21.91 -15.82
N LEU A 144 -11.82 22.16 -15.47
CA LEU A 144 -12.94 21.86 -16.35
C LEU A 144 -13.08 22.99 -17.36
N ASP A 145 -12.64 22.75 -18.59
CA ASP A 145 -12.89 23.65 -19.71
C ASP A 145 -14.28 23.33 -20.29
N ASN A 146 -15.32 23.97 -19.77
CA ASN A 146 -16.70 23.74 -20.19
C ASN A 146 -17.15 24.67 -21.30
N GLY A 147 -16.22 25.37 -21.97
CA GLY A 147 -16.56 26.30 -23.07
C GLY A 147 -17.39 27.53 -22.64
N THR A 148 -17.57 27.76 -21.33
CA THR A 148 -18.39 28.90 -20.81
C THR A 148 -17.57 30.03 -20.21
N ASN A 149 -16.27 30.14 -20.47
CA ASN A 149 -15.34 31.16 -19.93
C ASN A 149 -15.30 31.24 -18.37
N ILE A 150 -15.93 30.33 -17.66
CA ILE A 150 -15.82 30.22 -16.20
C ILE A 150 -14.86 29.06 -15.92
N ASN A 151 -13.61 29.38 -15.59
CA ASN A 151 -12.64 28.41 -15.10
C ASN A 151 -13.09 27.86 -13.74
N GLN A 152 -13.83 26.79 -13.73
CA GLN A 152 -14.11 26.06 -12.51
C GLN A 152 -12.88 25.19 -12.18
N VAL A 153 -12.17 25.56 -11.11
CA VAL A 153 -11.12 24.72 -10.57
C VAL A 153 -11.79 23.66 -9.70
N ARG A 154 -11.74 22.41 -10.14
CA ARG A 154 -12.19 21.27 -9.36
C ARG A 154 -10.99 20.53 -8.78
N THR A 155 -10.92 20.44 -7.47
CA THR A 155 -9.94 19.58 -6.81
C THR A 155 -10.40 18.14 -6.87
N ARG A 156 -9.52 17.24 -7.29
CA ARG A 156 -9.78 15.79 -7.30
C ARG A 156 -8.60 15.02 -6.74
N GLY A 157 -8.87 13.80 -6.24
CA GLY A 157 -7.84 12.90 -5.78
C GLY A 157 -7.29 12.04 -6.92
N VAL A 158 -5.98 11.91 -7.00
CA VAL A 158 -5.27 10.97 -7.89
C VAL A 158 -4.41 10.07 -7.02
N VAL A 159 -4.64 8.76 -7.09
CA VAL A 159 -3.79 7.76 -6.42
C VAL A 159 -2.70 7.34 -7.38
N ALA A 160 -1.45 7.42 -6.92
CA ALA A 160 -0.28 6.95 -7.62
C ALA A 160 0.38 5.81 -6.83
N SER A 161 0.67 4.72 -7.51
CA SER A 161 1.46 3.60 -7.00
C SER A 161 2.55 3.23 -7.99
N ALA A 162 3.64 2.62 -7.47
CA ALA A 162 4.74 2.14 -8.29
C ALA A 162 5.17 0.76 -7.79
N HIS A 163 5.16 -0.22 -8.66
CA HIS A 163 5.54 -1.59 -8.38
C HIS A 163 6.12 -2.25 -9.64
N ASP A 164 7.22 -3.00 -9.47
CA ASP A 164 7.88 -3.76 -10.56
C ASP A 164 8.14 -2.94 -11.84
N GLY A 165 8.57 -1.70 -11.70
CA GLY A 165 8.84 -0.83 -12.83
C GLY A 165 7.59 -0.26 -13.52
N ILE A 166 6.41 -0.46 -12.95
CA ILE A 166 5.15 0.06 -13.48
C ILE A 166 4.61 1.14 -12.55
N ILE A 167 4.30 2.29 -13.11
CA ILE A 167 3.53 3.34 -12.45
C ILE A 167 2.06 3.12 -12.80
N SER A 168 1.19 3.15 -11.78
CA SER A 168 -0.26 3.10 -11.95
C SER A 168 -0.88 4.34 -11.31
N LEU A 169 -1.74 5.02 -12.06
CA LEU A 169 -2.49 6.19 -11.64
C LEU A 169 -3.99 5.90 -11.74
N SER A 170 -4.76 6.31 -10.75
CA SER A 170 -6.23 6.24 -10.76
C SER A 170 -6.85 7.54 -10.26
N GLY A 171 -8.13 7.79 -10.58
CA GLY A 171 -8.80 9.06 -10.30
C GLY A 171 -8.63 10.08 -11.44
N LEU A 172 -8.28 9.61 -12.64
CA LEU A 172 -8.13 10.43 -13.84
C LEU A 172 -9.48 10.55 -14.59
N ASP A 173 -9.59 11.56 -15.44
CA ASP A 173 -10.70 11.64 -16.40
C ASP A 173 -10.36 10.82 -17.65
N ASP A 174 -11.36 10.17 -18.24
CA ASP A 174 -11.16 9.39 -19.47
C ASP A 174 -10.68 10.30 -20.61
N GLY A 175 -9.66 9.84 -21.34
CA GLY A 175 -9.02 10.60 -22.39
C GLY A 175 -7.96 11.59 -21.90
N GLU A 176 -7.75 11.72 -20.61
CA GLU A 176 -6.71 12.62 -20.08
C GLU A 176 -5.31 12.07 -20.38
N VAL A 177 -4.43 12.97 -20.85
CA VAL A 177 -3.06 12.62 -21.19
C VAL A 177 -2.15 12.81 -19.98
N VAL A 178 -1.50 11.74 -19.55
CA VAL A 178 -0.44 11.79 -18.54
C VAL A 178 0.92 11.74 -19.23
N LYS A 179 1.79 12.70 -18.92
CA LYS A 179 3.16 12.77 -19.43
C LYS A 179 4.15 12.42 -18.32
N PHE A 180 5.15 11.60 -18.64
CA PHE A 180 6.15 11.15 -17.69
C PHE A 180 7.52 11.75 -18.02
N PHE A 181 8.22 12.17 -16.97
CA PHE A 181 9.54 12.78 -17.06
C PHE A 181 10.46 12.15 -15.99
N ALA A 182 11.73 12.02 -16.31
CA ALA A 182 12.76 11.68 -15.32
C ALA A 182 13.02 12.89 -14.40
N ALA A 183 13.74 12.66 -13.31
CA ALA A 183 14.07 13.70 -12.32
C ALA A 183 14.85 14.89 -12.89
N ASP A 184 15.62 14.67 -13.94
CA ASP A 184 16.36 15.69 -14.69
C ASP A 184 15.53 16.46 -15.71
N GLY A 185 14.22 16.15 -15.83
CA GLY A 185 13.30 16.75 -16.77
C GLY A 185 13.25 16.10 -18.15
N LYS A 186 14.01 15.02 -18.40
CA LYS A 186 13.95 14.29 -19.66
C LYS A 186 12.57 13.66 -19.84
N TYR A 187 11.96 13.89 -21.00
CA TYR A 187 10.67 13.26 -21.35
C TYR A 187 10.84 11.76 -21.59
N LEU A 188 10.05 10.95 -20.88
CA LEU A 188 10.05 9.49 -20.95
C LEU A 188 8.95 8.96 -21.86
N GLY A 189 7.79 9.63 -21.88
CA GLY A 189 6.65 9.24 -22.69
C GLY A 189 5.33 9.74 -22.14
N SER A 190 4.24 9.24 -22.69
CA SER A 190 2.88 9.57 -22.23
C SER A 190 1.94 8.39 -22.41
N THR A 191 0.85 8.40 -21.66
CA THR A 191 -0.27 7.48 -21.82
C THR A 191 -1.58 8.26 -21.71
N VAL A 192 -2.66 7.66 -22.19
CA VAL A 192 -4.01 8.22 -22.13
C VAL A 192 -4.80 7.43 -21.12
N ALA A 193 -5.49 8.13 -20.22
CA ALA A 193 -6.33 7.49 -19.23
C ALA A 193 -7.57 6.84 -19.88
N ALA A 194 -7.88 5.63 -19.41
CA ALA A 194 -9.07 4.89 -19.78
C ALA A 194 -9.70 4.30 -18.52
N ASN A 195 -11.02 4.37 -18.39
CA ASN A 195 -11.75 3.93 -17.21
C ASN A 195 -11.23 4.55 -15.90
N GLY A 196 -10.83 5.83 -15.97
CA GLY A 196 -10.33 6.58 -14.83
C GLY A 196 -8.91 6.23 -14.39
N ALA A 197 -8.16 5.45 -15.18
CA ALA A 197 -6.83 4.97 -14.83
C ALA A 197 -5.83 5.09 -15.98
N ALA A 198 -4.54 5.15 -15.64
CA ALA A 198 -3.42 5.14 -16.58
C ALA A 198 -2.26 4.34 -15.99
N SER A 199 -1.52 3.61 -16.82
CA SER A 199 -0.29 2.92 -16.43
C SER A 199 0.84 3.20 -17.42
N TYR A 200 2.07 3.18 -16.89
CA TYR A 200 3.26 3.41 -17.70
C TYR A 200 4.48 2.67 -17.11
N THR A 201 5.23 1.98 -17.98
CA THR A 201 6.42 1.24 -17.58
C THR A 201 7.65 2.13 -17.66
N VAL A 202 8.46 2.14 -16.60
CA VAL A 202 9.68 2.95 -16.49
C VAL A 202 10.82 2.14 -15.88
N SER A 203 12.05 2.58 -16.15
CA SER A 203 13.27 2.06 -15.52
C SER A 203 13.94 3.06 -14.56
N GLU A 204 13.40 4.26 -14.47
CA GLU A 204 13.93 5.34 -13.64
C GLU A 204 13.55 5.13 -12.17
N SER A 205 14.43 5.49 -11.24
CA SER A 205 14.15 5.39 -9.79
C SER A 205 13.23 6.48 -9.27
N LEU A 206 13.08 7.57 -10.01
CA LEU A 206 12.23 8.70 -9.69
C LEU A 206 11.61 9.25 -10.97
N VAL A 207 10.29 9.35 -10.98
CA VAL A 207 9.51 9.83 -12.12
C VAL A 207 8.60 10.97 -11.71
N ILE A 208 8.46 11.95 -12.58
CA ILE A 208 7.49 13.04 -12.47
C ILE A 208 6.37 12.77 -13.48
N ALA A 209 5.18 12.47 -12.98
CA ALA A 209 3.97 12.36 -13.80
C ALA A 209 3.27 13.71 -13.86
N LYS A 210 3.07 14.24 -15.07
CA LYS A 210 2.34 15.49 -15.29
C LYS A 210 0.92 15.19 -15.75
N VAL A 211 -0.05 15.63 -14.94
CA VAL A 211 -1.49 15.46 -15.16
C VAL A 211 -2.08 16.87 -15.31
N GLY A 212 -2.44 17.26 -16.52
CA GLY A 212 -2.85 18.65 -16.80
C GLY A 212 -1.74 19.65 -16.47
N LYS A 213 -1.98 20.54 -15.50
CA LYS A 213 -1.01 21.53 -14.99
C LYS A 213 -0.22 21.04 -13.77
N ASP A 214 -0.69 20.00 -13.12
CA ASP A 214 -0.10 19.48 -11.89
C ASP A 214 0.98 18.43 -12.17
N SER A 215 1.90 18.29 -11.23
CA SER A 215 3.00 17.35 -11.29
C SER A 215 3.04 16.49 -10.04
N ILE A 216 3.10 15.19 -10.21
CA ILE A 216 3.15 14.18 -9.16
C ILE A 216 4.55 13.55 -9.19
N LYS A 217 5.24 13.56 -8.06
CA LYS A 217 6.55 12.94 -7.92
C LYS A 217 6.40 11.52 -7.38
N ILE A 218 6.87 10.53 -8.13
CA ILE A 218 6.69 9.11 -7.84
C ILE A 218 8.07 8.46 -7.71
N ALA A 219 8.37 7.92 -6.52
CA ALA A 219 9.55 7.11 -6.29
C ALA A 219 9.24 5.65 -6.66
N MET A 220 10.11 5.04 -7.46
CA MET A 220 10.06 3.62 -7.78
C MET A 220 10.71 2.82 -6.64
N LYS A 221 10.10 1.72 -6.27
CA LYS A 221 10.61 0.78 -5.26
C LYS A 221 11.10 -0.49 -5.92
#